data_1ae46ddb9c3d576e3913c9672038c96a
#
_entry.id   1ae46ddb9c3d576e3913c9672038c96a
#
_cell.length_a   1.000
_cell.length_b   1.000
_cell.length_c   1.000
_cell.angle_alpha   90.00
_cell.angle_beta   90.00
_cell.angle_gamma   90.00
#
_symmetry.space_group_name_H-M   'P 1'
#
loop_
_entity.id
_entity.type
_entity.pdbx_description
1 polymer ?
#
loop_
_entity_poly.entity_id
_entity_poly.type
_entity_poly.pdbx_seq_one_letter_code
_entity_poly.pdbx_strand_id
1 'polypeptide(L)'
;MKNLKAIALPSLVSLILIGAASLQAADRMKSGQWEVSVTDNGRTATNTHCDKPEQVKMANGSPEEIRASLEKSAAALHCTLQDFKMESDTVSYTYACPGRSTASKTSYHGDSYETEVISGVGGEDHTRQIKGRRLGECP
;
A
#
# COMPACT_ATOMS: atom_id res chain seq x y z
N MET A 1 -42.73 -46.12 -49.70
CA MET A 1 -42.90 -46.32 -48.26
C MET A 1 -41.53 -46.61 -47.66
N LYS A 2 -40.83 -45.60 -47.13
CA LYS A 2 -39.59 -45.81 -46.37
C LYS A 2 -39.61 -44.79 -45.21
N ASN A 3 -39.79 -45.35 -44.01
CA ASN A 3 -39.79 -44.60 -42.76
C ASN A 3 -38.37 -44.10 -42.42
N LEU A 4 -38.14 -42.81 -42.45
CA LEU A 4 -36.95 -42.20 -41.86
C LEU A 4 -37.21 -41.97 -40.38
N LYS A 5 -36.53 -42.73 -39.52
CA LYS A 5 -36.46 -42.49 -38.09
C LYS A 5 -35.47 -41.36 -37.85
N ALA A 6 -35.97 -40.21 -37.35
CA ALA A 6 -35.14 -39.13 -36.86
C ALA A 6 -34.48 -39.53 -35.54
N ILE A 7 -33.14 -39.55 -35.52
CA ILE A 7 -32.34 -39.76 -34.34
C ILE A 7 -32.10 -38.37 -33.71
N ALA A 8 -32.71 -38.12 -32.56
CA ALA A 8 -32.45 -36.95 -31.76
C ALA A 8 -31.15 -37.12 -30.96
N LEU A 9 -30.15 -36.30 -31.24
CA LEU A 9 -28.96 -36.20 -30.41
C LEU A 9 -29.25 -35.27 -29.24
N PRO A 10 -28.94 -35.64 -27.99
CA PRO A 10 -28.99 -34.70 -26.87
C PRO A 10 -27.75 -33.83 -26.89
N SER A 11 -27.92 -32.53 -27.05
CA SER A 11 -26.86 -31.52 -26.86
C SER A 11 -26.48 -31.46 -25.38
N LEU A 12 -25.30 -31.98 -25.08
CA LEU A 12 -24.63 -31.74 -23.79
C LEU A 12 -24.13 -30.29 -23.74
N VAL A 13 -24.91 -29.43 -23.09
CA VAL A 13 -24.47 -28.09 -22.72
C VAL A 13 -23.54 -28.22 -21.51
N SER A 14 -22.23 -28.23 -21.76
CA SER A 14 -21.22 -28.15 -20.71
C SER A 14 -21.21 -26.75 -20.14
N LEU A 15 -21.78 -26.56 -18.95
CA LEU A 15 -21.70 -25.35 -18.17
C LEU A 15 -20.26 -25.22 -17.62
N ILE A 16 -19.42 -24.44 -18.29
CA ILE A 16 -18.10 -24.06 -17.75
C ILE A 16 -18.34 -23.04 -16.65
N LEU A 17 -18.33 -23.48 -15.40
CA LEU A 17 -18.22 -22.62 -14.21
C LEU A 17 -16.82 -22.00 -14.23
N ILE A 18 -16.70 -20.82 -14.80
CA ILE A 18 -15.52 -19.98 -14.62
C ILE A 18 -15.58 -19.48 -13.18
N GLY A 19 -14.92 -20.20 -12.28
CA GLY A 19 -14.69 -19.73 -10.92
C GLY A 19 -13.89 -18.43 -11.02
N ALA A 20 -14.53 -17.30 -10.68
CA ALA A 20 -13.82 -16.06 -10.43
C ALA A 20 -12.92 -16.29 -9.22
N ALA A 21 -11.66 -16.68 -9.46
CA ALA A 21 -10.62 -16.59 -8.44
C ALA A 21 -10.53 -15.11 -8.05
N SER A 22 -11.02 -14.78 -6.87
CA SER A 22 -10.76 -13.47 -6.26
C SER A 22 -9.25 -13.37 -6.13
N LEU A 23 -8.61 -12.61 -7.01
CA LEU A 23 -7.24 -12.16 -6.82
C LEU A 23 -7.27 -11.25 -5.59
N GLN A 24 -7.09 -11.85 -4.41
CA GLN A 24 -6.77 -11.06 -3.22
C GLN A 24 -5.44 -10.38 -3.52
N ALA A 25 -5.46 -9.06 -3.57
CA ALA A 25 -4.23 -8.30 -3.68
C ALA A 25 -3.31 -8.74 -2.54
N ALA A 26 -2.07 -9.10 -2.87
CA ALA A 26 -1.08 -9.45 -1.86
C ALA A 26 -0.91 -8.24 -0.94
N ASP A 27 -0.74 -8.50 0.38
CA ASP A 27 -0.51 -7.43 1.34
C ASP A 27 0.71 -6.61 0.92
N ARG A 28 0.55 -5.29 0.81
CA ARG A 28 1.64 -4.36 0.54
C ARG A 28 2.71 -4.41 1.62
N MET A 29 2.30 -4.63 2.86
CA MET A 29 3.18 -4.76 4.01
C MET A 29 2.70 -5.91 4.91
N LYS A 30 3.57 -6.87 5.19
CA LYS A 30 3.26 -7.99 6.11
C LYS A 30 3.52 -7.59 7.55
N SER A 31 2.71 -8.11 8.47
CA SER A 31 3.01 -8.02 9.92
C SER A 31 4.25 -8.81 10.27
N GLY A 32 4.90 -8.47 11.38
CA GLY A 32 6.08 -9.15 11.88
C GLY A 32 7.12 -8.21 12.47
N GLN A 33 8.31 -8.75 12.71
CA GLN A 33 9.45 -7.99 13.18
C GLN A 33 10.11 -7.27 12.01
N TRP A 34 10.30 -5.97 12.15
CA TRP A 34 10.88 -5.09 11.14
C TRP A 34 12.13 -4.40 11.64
N GLU A 35 13.12 -4.32 10.77
CA GLU A 35 14.28 -3.44 10.91
C GLU A 35 14.04 -2.21 10.04
N VAL A 36 14.10 -1.03 10.63
CA VAL A 36 13.89 0.25 9.94
C VAL A 36 15.11 1.12 10.05
N SER A 37 15.63 1.53 8.92
CA SER A 37 16.75 2.46 8.79
C SER A 37 16.27 3.81 8.29
N VAL A 38 16.62 4.87 8.98
CA VAL A 38 16.33 6.26 8.61
C VAL A 38 17.65 6.96 8.29
N THR A 39 17.78 7.42 7.06
CA THR A 39 18.94 8.22 6.62
C THR A 39 18.51 9.68 6.47
N ASP A 40 19.22 10.55 7.16
CA ASP A 40 18.98 11.97 7.24
C ASP A 40 20.34 12.70 7.25
N ASN A 41 20.56 13.64 6.32
CA ASN A 41 21.84 14.37 6.19
C ASN A 41 23.07 13.44 6.17
N GLY A 42 22.98 12.31 5.47
CA GLY A 42 24.06 11.33 5.37
C GLY A 42 24.32 10.51 6.64
N ARG A 43 23.50 10.68 7.69
CA ARG A 43 23.54 9.87 8.91
C ARG A 43 22.43 8.84 8.89
N THR A 44 22.74 7.61 9.22
CA THR A 44 21.76 6.52 9.29
C THR A 44 21.60 6.05 10.72
N ALA A 45 20.35 5.98 11.16
CA ALA A 45 19.96 5.32 12.41
C ALA A 45 19.08 4.12 12.07
N THR A 46 19.29 3.00 12.76
CA THR A 46 18.52 1.77 12.56
C THR A 46 17.89 1.34 13.87
N ASN A 47 16.65 0.91 13.79
CA ASN A 47 15.95 0.34 14.93
C ASN A 47 15.14 -0.90 14.50
N THR A 48 14.73 -1.72 15.47
CA THR A 48 13.91 -2.91 15.25
C THR A 48 12.65 -2.79 16.10
N HIS A 49 11.49 -3.10 15.50
CA HIS A 49 10.21 -3.13 16.20
C HIS A 49 9.30 -4.24 15.64
N CYS A 50 8.21 -4.52 16.34
CA CYS A 50 7.21 -5.50 15.92
C CYS A 50 5.96 -4.77 15.44
N ASP A 51 5.60 -4.96 14.17
CA ASP A 51 4.34 -4.49 13.60
C ASP A 51 3.30 -5.62 13.60
N LYS A 52 2.28 -5.46 14.43
CA LYS A 52 1.16 -6.38 14.51
C LYS A 52 0.20 -6.19 13.33
N PRO A 53 -0.72 -7.14 13.04
CA PRO A 53 -1.67 -7.03 11.93
C PRO A 53 -2.47 -5.73 11.90
N GLU A 54 -2.87 -5.21 13.06
CA GLU A 54 -3.60 -3.94 13.19
C GLU A 54 -2.75 -2.71 12.80
N GLN A 55 -1.42 -2.77 12.95
CA GLN A 55 -0.51 -1.69 12.64
C GLN A 55 -0.22 -1.59 11.14
N VAL A 56 -0.14 -2.72 10.44
CA VAL A 56 0.04 -2.77 8.99
C VAL A 56 -1.27 -2.59 8.21
N LYS A 57 -2.42 -2.57 8.89
CA LYS A 57 -3.73 -2.44 8.26
C LYS A 57 -3.84 -1.18 7.41
N MET A 58 -3.26 -0.08 7.85
CA MET A 58 -3.29 1.18 7.08
C MET A 58 -2.52 1.05 5.76
N ALA A 59 -1.34 0.42 5.76
CA ALA A 59 -0.56 0.20 4.55
C ALA A 59 -1.30 -0.70 3.55
N ASN A 60 -2.16 -1.61 4.04
CA ASN A 60 -2.92 -2.59 3.26
C ASN A 60 -4.35 -2.15 2.92
N GLY A 61 -4.79 -0.99 3.38
CA GLY A 61 -6.14 -0.45 3.15
C GLY A 61 -6.46 -0.12 1.70
N SER A 62 -7.74 0.10 1.42
CA SER A 62 -8.17 0.65 0.13
C SER A 62 -7.66 2.09 -0.05
N PRO A 63 -7.64 2.63 -1.28
CA PRO A 63 -7.28 4.04 -1.50
C PRO A 63 -8.12 5.00 -0.66
N GLU A 64 -9.41 4.73 -0.48
CA GLU A 64 -10.34 5.54 0.30
C GLU A 64 -10.02 5.49 1.79
N GLU A 65 -9.72 4.31 2.34
CA GLU A 65 -9.34 4.13 3.75
C GLU A 65 -8.01 4.82 4.06
N ILE A 66 -7.02 4.68 3.18
CA ILE A 66 -5.72 5.33 3.33
C ILE A 66 -5.88 6.85 3.27
N ARG A 67 -6.62 7.37 2.26
CA ARG A 67 -6.91 8.80 2.14
C ARG A 67 -7.56 9.34 3.40
N ALA A 68 -8.64 8.72 3.87
CA ALA A 68 -9.36 9.16 5.07
C ALA A 68 -8.47 9.18 6.31
N SER A 69 -7.59 8.20 6.47
CA SER A 69 -6.62 8.16 7.56
C SER A 69 -5.58 9.28 7.46
N LEU A 70 -5.08 9.57 6.25
CA LEU A 70 -4.14 10.66 6.01
C LEU A 70 -4.79 12.04 6.22
N GLU A 71 -6.03 12.23 5.78
CA GLU A 71 -6.80 13.47 6.03
C GLU A 71 -6.99 13.73 7.52
N LYS A 72 -7.33 12.69 8.29
CA LYS A 72 -7.44 12.77 9.74
C LYS A 72 -6.11 13.15 10.38
N SER A 73 -5.00 12.56 9.92
CA SER A 73 -3.66 12.87 10.41
C SER A 73 -3.24 14.30 10.06
N ALA A 74 -3.53 14.74 8.83
CA ALA A 74 -3.28 16.12 8.40
C ALA A 74 -4.02 17.12 9.28
N ALA A 75 -5.32 16.89 9.52
CA ALA A 75 -6.14 17.77 10.37
C ALA A 75 -5.60 17.88 11.81
N ALA A 76 -5.14 16.76 12.38
CA ALA A 76 -4.52 16.74 13.72
C ALA A 76 -3.22 17.58 13.79
N LEU A 77 -2.54 17.75 12.66
CA LEU A 77 -1.32 18.57 12.51
C LEU A 77 -1.61 20.01 12.04
N HIS A 78 -2.87 20.40 11.92
CA HIS A 78 -3.30 21.67 11.31
C HIS A 78 -2.81 21.84 9.86
N CYS A 79 -2.74 20.73 9.13
CA CYS A 79 -2.34 20.67 7.73
C CYS A 79 -3.52 20.25 6.85
N THR A 80 -3.35 20.33 5.53
CA THR A 80 -4.25 19.77 4.54
C THR A 80 -3.54 18.69 3.74
N LEU A 81 -4.27 17.62 3.39
CA LEU A 81 -3.79 16.59 2.49
C LEU A 81 -3.92 17.07 1.05
N GLN A 82 -2.83 16.97 0.29
CA GLN A 82 -2.76 17.30 -1.13
C GLN A 82 -2.09 16.17 -1.91
N ASP A 83 -2.30 16.13 -3.23
CA ASP A 83 -1.61 15.27 -4.19
C ASP A 83 -1.61 13.77 -3.82
N PHE A 84 -2.66 13.30 -3.12
CA PHE A 84 -2.78 11.89 -2.80
C PHE A 84 -2.91 11.06 -4.07
N LYS A 85 -2.01 10.10 -4.23
CA LYS A 85 -2.03 9.10 -5.29
C LYS A 85 -1.69 7.74 -4.71
N MET A 86 -2.34 6.73 -5.27
CA MET A 86 -2.02 5.34 -5.02
C MET A 86 -1.96 4.61 -6.35
N GLU A 87 -0.78 4.11 -6.69
CA GLU A 87 -0.50 3.39 -7.93
C GLU A 87 0.14 2.05 -7.58
N SER A 88 -0.62 0.96 -7.77
CA SER A 88 -0.18 -0.37 -7.36
C SER A 88 0.24 -0.41 -5.89
N ASP A 89 1.51 -0.63 -5.61
CA ASP A 89 2.09 -0.72 -4.26
C ASP A 89 2.77 0.58 -3.80
N THR A 90 2.56 1.67 -4.54
CA THR A 90 3.14 2.98 -4.21
C THR A 90 2.05 3.94 -3.75
N VAL A 91 2.27 4.55 -2.58
CA VAL A 91 1.43 5.60 -2.00
C VAL A 91 2.22 6.88 -1.91
N SER A 92 1.69 7.96 -2.45
CA SER A 92 2.30 9.29 -2.36
C SER A 92 1.28 10.35 -1.95
N TYR A 93 1.72 11.35 -1.20
CA TYR A 93 0.90 12.46 -0.74
C TYR A 93 1.75 13.63 -0.27
N THR A 94 1.12 14.78 -0.13
CA THR A 94 1.72 15.99 0.46
C THR A 94 0.86 16.49 1.63
N TYR A 95 1.48 16.80 2.74
CA TYR A 95 0.88 17.61 3.81
C TYR A 95 1.30 19.06 3.61
N ALA A 96 0.33 19.92 3.32
CA ALA A 96 0.51 21.36 3.27
C ALA A 96 0.11 21.96 4.62
N CYS A 97 1.08 22.51 5.32
CA CYS A 97 0.93 23.11 6.66
C CYS A 97 1.30 24.60 6.59
N PRO A 98 0.88 25.43 7.58
CA PRO A 98 1.34 26.81 7.66
C PRO A 98 2.87 26.90 7.71
N GLY A 99 3.47 27.55 6.72
CA GLY A 99 4.92 27.79 6.64
C GLY A 99 5.80 26.58 6.32
N ARG A 100 5.21 25.40 6.04
CA ARG A 100 5.97 24.20 5.66
C ARG A 100 5.14 23.24 4.81
N SER A 101 5.81 22.42 4.03
CA SER A 101 5.20 21.28 3.33
C SER A 101 5.99 20.01 3.61
N THR A 102 5.33 18.88 3.51
CA THR A 102 5.98 17.57 3.60
C THR A 102 5.38 16.64 2.57
N ALA A 103 6.17 16.28 1.56
CA ALA A 103 5.81 15.26 0.58
C ALA A 103 6.37 13.91 1.01
N SER A 104 5.56 12.85 0.85
CA SER A 104 5.94 11.48 1.17
C SER A 104 5.61 10.57 0.00
N LYS A 105 6.52 9.66 -0.33
CA LYS A 105 6.32 8.60 -1.31
C LYS A 105 6.83 7.30 -0.74
N THR A 106 5.96 6.31 -0.58
CA THR A 106 6.31 4.98 -0.08
C THR A 106 6.01 3.94 -1.14
N SER A 107 7.00 3.10 -1.44
CA SER A 107 6.85 1.91 -2.27
C SER A 107 6.97 0.66 -1.41
N TYR A 108 5.97 -0.20 -1.45
CA TYR A 108 5.86 -1.43 -0.66
C TYR A 108 6.18 -2.66 -1.51
N HIS A 109 6.79 -3.68 -0.90
CA HIS A 109 7.18 -4.93 -1.55
C HIS A 109 6.88 -6.17 -0.69
N GLY A 110 5.88 -6.09 0.21
CA GLY A 110 5.51 -7.16 1.13
C GLY A 110 6.44 -7.30 2.31
N ASP A 111 7.67 -7.72 2.09
CA ASP A 111 8.71 -7.90 3.13
C ASP A 111 9.73 -6.74 3.20
N SER A 112 9.53 -5.70 2.40
CA SER A 112 10.33 -4.47 2.44
C SER A 112 9.51 -3.27 2.00
N TYR A 113 9.96 -2.08 2.35
CA TYR A 113 9.45 -0.82 1.83
C TYR A 113 10.54 0.24 1.81
N GLU A 114 10.36 1.22 0.94
CA GLU A 114 11.18 2.42 0.86
C GLU A 114 10.29 3.64 0.87
N THR A 115 10.65 4.62 1.72
CA THR A 115 9.94 5.91 1.80
C THR A 115 10.92 7.04 1.58
N GLU A 116 10.57 7.94 0.69
CA GLU A 116 11.21 9.24 0.56
C GLU A 116 10.30 10.31 1.18
N VAL A 117 10.85 11.13 2.05
CA VAL A 117 10.17 12.27 2.67
C VAL A 117 10.93 13.52 2.31
N ILE A 118 10.26 14.48 1.68
CA ILE A 118 10.81 15.80 1.35
C ILE A 118 10.06 16.84 2.18
N SER A 119 10.76 17.52 3.04
CA SER A 119 10.18 18.58 3.89
C SER A 119 10.73 19.94 3.45
N GLY A 120 9.82 20.84 3.05
CA GLY A 120 10.13 22.22 2.67
C GLY A 120 9.82 23.17 3.82
N VAL A 121 10.81 23.94 4.25
CA VAL A 121 10.68 25.01 5.27
C VAL A 121 11.46 26.22 4.79
N GLY A 122 10.81 27.37 4.70
CA GLY A 122 11.49 28.62 4.34
C GLY A 122 12.14 28.65 2.95
N GLY A 123 11.68 27.78 2.03
CA GLY A 123 12.22 27.66 0.66
C GLY A 123 13.40 26.70 0.53
N GLU A 124 13.78 26.00 1.59
CA GLU A 124 14.80 24.96 1.57
C GLU A 124 14.14 23.57 1.70
N ASP A 125 14.53 22.64 0.84
CA ASP A 125 14.06 21.25 0.88
C ASP A 125 15.06 20.38 1.63
N HIS A 126 14.53 19.55 2.51
CA HIS A 126 15.26 18.55 3.27
C HIS A 126 14.72 17.15 2.95
N THR A 127 15.58 16.26 2.49
CA THR A 127 15.21 14.90 2.10
C THR A 127 15.65 13.89 3.14
N ARG A 128 14.70 13.01 3.52
CA ARG A 128 14.94 11.86 4.39
C ARG A 128 14.55 10.59 3.67
N GLN A 129 15.38 9.55 3.79
CA GLN A 129 15.12 8.23 3.25
C GLN A 129 14.84 7.25 4.40
N ILE A 130 13.78 6.46 4.27
CA ILE A 130 13.43 5.43 5.24
C ILE A 130 13.35 4.10 4.49
N LYS A 131 14.00 3.06 5.02
CA LYS A 131 13.95 1.71 4.47
C LYS A 131 13.55 0.74 5.56
N GLY A 132 12.53 -0.07 5.28
CA GLY A 132 12.07 -1.13 6.13
C GLY A 132 12.38 -2.49 5.53
N ARG A 133 12.82 -3.44 6.35
CA ARG A 133 13.05 -4.84 6.00
C ARG A 133 12.46 -5.74 7.08
N ARG A 134 11.59 -6.66 6.66
CA ARG A 134 11.01 -7.65 7.56
C ARG A 134 12.06 -8.68 7.95
N LEU A 135 12.18 -8.97 9.22
CA LEU A 135 13.11 -9.96 9.77
C LEU A 135 12.44 -11.33 10.01
N GLY A 136 11.12 -11.37 10.18
CA GLY A 136 10.37 -12.58 10.46
C GLY A 136 9.11 -12.29 11.28
N GLU A 137 8.66 -13.27 12.01
CA GLU A 137 7.55 -13.11 12.96
C GLU A 137 8.00 -12.30 14.18
N CYS A 138 7.03 -11.68 14.88
CA CYS A 138 7.30 -11.03 16.15
C CYS A 138 7.73 -12.04 17.22
N PRO A 139 8.67 -11.72 18.10
CA PRO A 139 9.07 -12.59 19.21
C PRO A 139 7.96 -12.80 20.24
#